data_cca48a51bd75c1b3cc1bb74586957016
#
_entry.id   cca48a51bd75c1b3cc1bb74586957016
#
_cell.length_a   1.000
_cell.length_b   1.000
_cell.length_c   1.000
_cell.angle_alpha   90.00
_cell.angle_beta   90.00
_cell.angle_gamma   90.00
#
_symmetry.space_group_name_H-M   'P 1'
#
loop_
_entity.id
_entity.type
_entity.pdbx_description
1 polymer ?
#
loop_
_entity_poly.entity_id
_entity_poly.type
_entity_poly.pdbx_seq_one_letter_code
_entity_poly.pdbx_strand_id
1 'polypeptide(L)'
;MEENKEKINKVKDILEWVICIVIALIIAILFRYYIGTPTIVKQPSMYPTLKEDQRLWLNRWQRTTKTMPKRGDIITFEAPTTTVLSTSEIKESIIARYEIEPGNVVDSFVYNVLEINKISYIKRVIGLPGEHVVIKDGKVYIDGEIIDEPYLQSGVVTDNGKGYCTDFIVPEGTVFAMGDNRAQSTDCRCFGCIPLEKIESKVWIRIWPLNVFGKIDK
;
A
#
# COMPACT_ATOMS: atom_id res chain seq x y z
N MET A 1 3.28 -50.98 -33.80
CA MET A 1 2.26 -50.82 -32.75
C MET A 1 2.86 -50.35 -31.41
N GLU A 2 4.00 -50.89 -31.00
CA GLU A 2 4.68 -50.45 -29.74
C GLU A 2 5.21 -49.02 -29.79
N GLU A 3 5.82 -48.60 -30.87
CA GLU A 3 6.34 -47.22 -31.04
C GLU A 3 5.25 -46.14 -30.90
N ASN A 4 4.03 -46.41 -31.39
CA ASN A 4 2.90 -45.52 -31.24
C ASN A 4 2.40 -45.45 -29.77
N LYS A 5 2.45 -46.56 -29.04
CA LYS A 5 2.09 -46.58 -27.60
C LYS A 5 3.11 -45.81 -26.78
N GLU A 6 4.40 -45.92 -27.07
CA GLU A 6 5.44 -45.19 -26.36
C GLU A 6 5.35 -43.66 -26.60
N LYS A 7 5.05 -43.23 -27.84
CA LYS A 7 4.81 -41.82 -28.16
C LYS A 7 3.57 -41.28 -27.45
N ILE A 8 2.48 -42.05 -27.39
CA ILE A 8 1.26 -41.66 -26.69
C ILE A 8 1.52 -41.53 -25.19
N ASN A 9 2.27 -42.43 -24.56
CA ASN A 9 2.62 -42.35 -23.14
C ASN A 9 3.48 -41.11 -22.82
N LYS A 10 4.51 -40.84 -23.65
CA LYS A 10 5.33 -39.62 -23.50
C LYS A 10 4.52 -38.34 -23.62
N VAL A 11 3.58 -38.26 -24.52
CA VAL A 11 2.68 -37.10 -24.68
C VAL A 11 1.78 -36.97 -23.47
N LYS A 12 1.26 -38.06 -22.93
CA LYS A 12 0.45 -38.05 -21.71
C LYS A 12 1.24 -37.58 -20.49
N ASP A 13 2.46 -38.09 -20.30
CA ASP A 13 3.35 -37.67 -19.21
C ASP A 13 3.67 -36.18 -19.29
N ILE A 14 3.98 -35.66 -20.48
CA ILE A 14 4.21 -34.24 -20.73
C ILE A 14 2.96 -33.41 -20.36
N LEU A 15 1.78 -33.87 -20.77
CA LEU A 15 0.53 -33.19 -20.50
C LEU A 15 0.24 -33.14 -19.00
N GLU A 16 0.47 -34.22 -18.26
CA GLU A 16 0.33 -34.29 -16.81
C GLU A 16 1.27 -33.27 -16.11
N TRP A 17 2.53 -33.18 -16.52
CA TRP A 17 3.47 -32.18 -16.02
C TRP A 17 3.01 -30.75 -16.31
N VAL A 18 2.54 -30.48 -17.54
CA VAL A 18 2.02 -29.15 -17.91
C VAL A 18 0.82 -28.76 -17.03
N ILE A 19 -0.10 -29.69 -16.81
CA ILE A 19 -1.27 -29.46 -15.96
C ILE A 19 -0.84 -29.14 -14.51
N CYS A 20 0.11 -29.91 -13.96
CA CYS A 20 0.64 -29.66 -12.62
C CYS A 20 1.28 -28.27 -12.51
N ILE A 21 2.06 -27.84 -13.50
CA ILE A 21 2.67 -26.50 -13.54
C ILE A 21 1.60 -25.41 -13.60
N VAL A 22 0.59 -25.56 -14.44
CA VAL A 22 -0.51 -24.60 -14.56
C VAL A 22 -1.28 -24.47 -13.24
N ILE A 23 -1.60 -25.58 -12.60
CA ILE A 23 -2.26 -25.57 -11.28
C ILE A 23 -1.38 -24.86 -10.23
N ALA A 24 -0.08 -25.17 -10.19
CA ALA A 24 0.85 -24.54 -9.26
C ALA A 24 0.94 -23.01 -9.47
N LEU A 25 0.97 -22.55 -10.73
CA LEU A 25 0.96 -21.13 -11.07
C LEU A 25 -0.34 -20.45 -10.64
N ILE A 26 -1.49 -21.08 -10.87
CA ILE A 26 -2.79 -20.55 -10.42
C ILE A 26 -2.80 -20.41 -8.89
N ILE A 27 -2.38 -21.44 -8.17
CA ILE A 27 -2.31 -21.39 -6.70
C ILE A 27 -1.36 -20.28 -6.23
N ALA A 28 -0.20 -20.14 -6.86
CA ALA A 28 0.76 -19.08 -6.51
C ALA A 28 0.19 -17.67 -6.74
N ILE A 29 -0.53 -17.45 -7.86
CA ILE A 29 -1.20 -16.18 -8.15
C ILE A 29 -2.29 -15.89 -7.12
N LEU A 30 -3.14 -16.88 -6.81
CA LEU A 30 -4.19 -16.73 -5.80
C LEU A 30 -3.61 -16.42 -4.41
N PHE A 31 -2.56 -17.14 -4.01
CA PHE A 31 -1.88 -16.89 -2.75
C PHE A 31 -1.33 -15.47 -2.68
N ARG A 32 -0.59 -15.04 -3.73
CA ARG A 32 -0.07 -13.68 -3.82
C ARG A 32 -1.17 -12.63 -3.79
N TYR A 33 -2.28 -12.87 -4.46
CA TYR A 33 -3.39 -11.92 -4.57
C TYR A 33 -4.17 -11.76 -3.26
N TYR A 34 -4.49 -12.86 -2.56
CA TYR A 34 -5.38 -12.86 -1.41
C TYR A 34 -4.67 -12.89 -0.06
N ILE A 35 -3.53 -13.56 0.05
CA ILE A 35 -2.89 -13.84 1.35
C ILE A 35 -1.76 -12.87 1.64
N GLY A 36 -0.76 -12.81 0.77
CA GLY A 36 0.36 -11.91 1.00
C GLY A 36 1.48 -12.03 -0.02
N THR A 37 2.36 -11.04 0.02
CA THR A 37 3.51 -10.95 -0.89
C THR A 37 4.69 -10.30 -0.19
N PRO A 38 5.93 -10.74 -0.47
CA PRO A 38 7.10 -9.99 -0.06
C PRO A 38 7.28 -8.74 -0.92
N THR A 39 7.79 -7.66 -0.32
CA THR A 39 8.16 -6.43 -1.03
C THR A 39 9.48 -5.88 -0.51
N ILE A 40 10.09 -4.97 -1.26
CA ILE A 40 11.32 -4.27 -0.90
C ILE A 40 11.02 -2.78 -0.74
N VAL A 41 11.50 -2.19 0.34
CA VAL A 41 11.41 -0.74 0.58
C VAL A 41 12.41 -0.04 -0.35
N LYS A 42 11.90 0.84 -1.23
CA LYS A 42 12.72 1.54 -2.24
C LYS A 42 12.98 3.00 -1.91
N GLN A 43 12.22 3.59 -1.00
CA GLN A 43 12.28 5.03 -0.73
C GLN A 43 12.36 5.32 0.77
N PRO A 44 13.02 6.41 1.17
CA PRO A 44 13.23 6.76 2.58
C PRO A 44 12.01 7.39 3.26
N SER A 45 10.85 7.45 2.61
CA SER A 45 9.67 8.18 3.13
C SER A 45 9.14 7.64 4.47
N MET A 46 9.51 6.43 4.85
CA MET A 46 9.14 5.79 6.12
C MET A 46 10.32 5.68 7.12
N TYR A 47 11.43 6.38 6.87
CA TYR A 47 12.54 6.46 7.81
C TYR A 47 12.12 7.23 9.08
N PRO A 48 12.49 6.80 10.28
CA PRO A 48 13.43 5.73 10.63
C PRO A 48 12.80 4.33 10.72
N THR A 49 11.48 4.22 10.71
CA THR A 49 10.74 2.97 10.93
C THR A 49 11.10 1.91 9.88
N LEU A 50 11.14 2.31 8.61
CA LEU A 50 11.56 1.46 7.50
C LEU A 50 12.74 2.10 6.78
N LYS A 51 13.76 1.29 6.53
CA LYS A 51 14.95 1.69 5.77
C LYS A 51 14.92 1.08 4.37
N GLU A 52 15.60 1.73 3.44
CA GLU A 52 15.76 1.20 2.08
C GLU A 52 16.37 -0.21 2.11
N ASP A 53 16.05 -1.00 1.09
CA ASP A 53 16.46 -2.39 0.90
C ASP A 53 15.93 -3.40 1.94
N GLN A 54 15.17 -2.94 2.95
CA GLN A 54 14.48 -3.86 3.84
C GLN A 54 13.39 -4.61 3.08
N ARG A 55 13.24 -5.90 3.39
CA ARG A 55 12.17 -6.73 2.84
C ARG A 55 11.07 -6.90 3.87
N LEU A 56 9.86 -6.67 3.43
CA LEU A 56 8.66 -6.73 4.25
C LEU A 56 7.75 -7.82 3.73
N TRP A 57 6.98 -8.41 4.62
CA TRP A 57 5.85 -9.24 4.26
C TRP A 57 4.57 -8.42 4.37
N LEU A 58 3.84 -8.32 3.28
CA LEU A 58 2.58 -7.61 3.18
C LEU A 58 1.42 -8.58 3.36
N ASN A 59 0.50 -8.26 4.26
CA ASN A 59 -0.75 -8.97 4.45
C ASN A 59 -1.82 -8.36 3.53
N ARG A 60 -2.31 -9.14 2.58
CA ARG A 60 -3.33 -8.73 1.60
C ARG A 60 -4.75 -9.13 1.97
N TRP A 61 -4.92 -9.85 3.07
CA TRP A 61 -6.24 -10.28 3.52
C TRP A 61 -7.21 -9.10 3.70
N GLN A 62 -6.70 -7.95 4.12
CA GLN A 62 -7.49 -6.72 4.26
C GLN A 62 -8.09 -6.23 2.94
N ARG A 63 -7.41 -6.44 1.80
CA ARG A 63 -7.93 -6.12 0.47
C ARG A 63 -9.23 -6.89 0.17
N THR A 64 -9.28 -8.15 0.58
CA THR A 64 -10.43 -9.03 0.38
C THR A 64 -11.56 -8.73 1.36
N THR A 65 -11.23 -8.52 2.62
CA THR A 65 -12.21 -8.29 3.69
C THR A 65 -12.68 -6.85 3.79
N LYS A 66 -12.01 -5.93 3.06
CA LYS A 66 -12.24 -4.46 3.14
C LYS A 66 -12.23 -3.94 4.58
N THR A 67 -11.45 -4.59 5.44
CA THR A 67 -11.35 -4.21 6.85
C THR A 67 -10.68 -2.86 6.98
N MET A 68 -11.30 -1.93 7.70
CA MET A 68 -10.75 -0.61 7.99
C MET A 68 -9.38 -0.74 8.68
N PRO A 69 -8.32 -0.11 8.17
CA PRO A 69 -7.05 -0.04 8.89
C PRO A 69 -7.20 0.79 10.16
N LYS A 70 -6.35 0.51 11.13
CA LYS A 70 -6.31 1.24 12.40
C LYS A 70 -5.26 2.35 12.32
N ARG A 71 -5.44 3.41 13.13
CA ARG A 71 -4.39 4.42 13.32
C ARG A 71 -3.07 3.76 13.73
N GLY A 72 -1.98 4.20 13.12
CA GLY A 72 -0.65 3.63 13.29
C GLY A 72 -0.33 2.43 12.40
N ASP A 73 -1.30 1.84 11.70
CA ASP A 73 -1.03 0.79 10.74
C ASP A 73 -0.22 1.32 9.55
N ILE A 74 0.77 0.56 9.11
CA ILE A 74 1.51 0.88 7.88
C ILE A 74 0.84 0.12 6.73
N ILE A 75 0.37 0.88 5.74
CA ILE A 75 -0.37 0.36 4.59
C ILE A 75 0.39 0.58 3.30
N THR A 76 0.12 -0.28 2.31
CA THR A 76 0.46 -0.01 0.92
C THR A 76 -0.82 0.28 0.15
N PHE A 77 -0.73 1.19 -0.79
CA PHE A 77 -1.84 1.60 -1.62
C PHE A 77 -1.35 2.02 -3.01
N GLU A 78 -2.23 1.98 -3.98
CA GLU A 78 -1.96 2.44 -5.34
C GLU A 78 -1.56 3.92 -5.33
N ALA A 79 -0.46 4.25 -6.02
CA ALA A 79 0.00 5.63 -6.10
C ALA A 79 -1.04 6.49 -6.83
N PRO A 80 -1.44 7.66 -6.26
CA PRO A 80 -2.31 8.60 -6.94
C PRO A 80 -1.69 9.13 -8.23
N THR A 81 -2.50 9.42 -9.22
CA THR A 81 -2.05 10.02 -10.48
C THR A 81 -1.60 11.46 -10.27
N THR A 82 -2.34 12.20 -9.44
CA THR A 82 -1.98 13.56 -9.04
C THR A 82 -1.21 13.53 -7.73
N THR A 83 0.04 13.97 -7.76
CA THR A 83 0.93 13.94 -6.58
C THR A 83 0.79 15.17 -5.68
N VAL A 84 0.25 16.28 -6.19
CA VAL A 84 0.00 17.50 -5.42
C VAL A 84 -1.32 18.10 -5.88
N LEU A 85 -2.29 18.21 -4.99
CA LEU A 85 -3.54 18.91 -5.23
C LEU A 85 -3.33 20.42 -5.08
N SER A 86 -3.94 21.20 -5.96
CA SER A 86 -4.01 22.65 -5.84
C SER A 86 -5.03 23.06 -4.78
N THR A 87 -4.96 24.32 -4.31
CA THR A 87 -5.89 24.85 -3.31
C THR A 87 -7.36 24.82 -3.80
N SER A 88 -7.60 24.98 -5.10
CA SER A 88 -8.93 24.89 -5.69
C SER A 88 -9.47 23.46 -5.67
N GLU A 89 -8.62 22.48 -5.99
CA GLU A 89 -8.98 21.06 -6.01
C GLU A 89 -9.31 20.53 -4.60
N ILE A 90 -8.57 20.97 -3.58
CA ILE A 90 -8.84 20.62 -2.18
C ILE A 90 -10.19 21.14 -1.71
N LYS A 91 -10.59 22.34 -2.16
CA LYS A 91 -11.92 22.87 -1.84
C LYS A 91 -13.07 22.07 -2.48
N GLU A 92 -12.82 21.44 -3.62
CA GLU A 92 -13.79 20.55 -4.28
C GLU A 92 -13.81 19.18 -3.64
N SER A 93 -12.65 18.57 -3.45
CA SER A 93 -12.51 17.25 -2.83
C SER A 93 -11.10 17.05 -2.32
N ILE A 94 -10.99 16.61 -1.08
CA ILE A 94 -9.71 16.25 -0.45
C ILE A 94 -9.35 14.77 -0.69
N ILE A 95 -9.99 14.09 -1.64
CA ILE A 95 -9.74 12.69 -1.96
C ILE A 95 -8.69 12.59 -3.06
N ALA A 96 -7.74 11.69 -2.89
CA ALA A 96 -6.69 11.40 -3.87
C ALA A 96 -7.29 10.95 -5.21
N ARG A 97 -6.72 11.43 -6.32
CA ARG A 97 -7.22 11.16 -7.68
C ARG A 97 -6.49 10.01 -8.33
N TYR A 98 -7.26 9.16 -9.00
CA TYR A 98 -6.80 7.97 -9.72
C TYR A 98 -7.44 7.96 -11.11
N GLU A 99 -6.63 8.23 -12.14
CA GLU A 99 -7.11 8.34 -13.52
C GLU A 99 -6.93 7.05 -14.33
N ILE A 100 -6.12 6.11 -13.81
CA ILE A 100 -5.81 4.87 -14.52
C ILE A 100 -6.87 3.82 -14.13
N GLU A 101 -7.86 3.65 -15.00
CA GLU A 101 -8.74 2.49 -14.96
C GLU A 101 -8.41 1.58 -16.15
N PRO A 102 -8.16 0.29 -15.90
CA PRO A 102 -7.89 -0.67 -16.98
C PRO A 102 -9.09 -0.77 -17.92
N GLY A 103 -8.85 -0.57 -19.22
CA GLY A 103 -9.92 -0.46 -20.23
C GLY A 103 -10.64 -1.77 -20.57
N ASN A 104 -10.05 -2.95 -20.25
CA ASN A 104 -10.63 -4.26 -20.51
C ASN A 104 -10.25 -5.28 -19.43
N VAL A 105 -10.84 -6.48 -19.50
CA VAL A 105 -10.66 -7.54 -18.50
C VAL A 105 -9.20 -8.02 -18.43
N VAL A 106 -8.49 -8.08 -19.57
CA VAL A 106 -7.09 -8.52 -19.62
C VAL A 106 -6.18 -7.48 -18.98
N ASP A 107 -6.35 -6.20 -19.31
CA ASP A 107 -5.59 -5.10 -18.72
C ASP A 107 -5.87 -5.02 -17.21
N SER A 108 -7.12 -5.22 -16.81
CA SER A 108 -7.49 -5.28 -15.40
C SER A 108 -6.80 -6.43 -14.67
N PHE A 109 -6.71 -7.60 -15.28
CA PHE A 109 -5.99 -8.74 -14.70
C PHE A 109 -4.49 -8.45 -14.59
N VAL A 110 -3.87 -7.93 -15.64
CA VAL A 110 -2.45 -7.58 -15.68
C VAL A 110 -2.13 -6.52 -14.62
N TYR A 111 -2.95 -5.48 -14.51
CA TYR A 111 -2.74 -4.37 -13.59
C TYR A 111 -3.07 -4.73 -12.14
N ASN A 112 -4.22 -5.36 -11.89
CA ASN A 112 -4.72 -5.59 -10.52
C ASN A 112 -4.25 -6.91 -9.90
N VAL A 113 -3.97 -7.94 -10.73
CA VAL A 113 -3.59 -9.27 -10.25
C VAL A 113 -2.09 -9.50 -10.39
N LEU A 114 -1.52 -9.24 -11.57
CA LEU A 114 -0.09 -9.38 -11.80
C LEU A 114 0.72 -8.18 -11.33
N GLU A 115 0.06 -7.01 -11.15
CA GLU A 115 0.67 -5.73 -10.69
C GLU A 115 1.83 -5.27 -11.58
N ILE A 116 1.73 -5.55 -12.89
CA ILE A 116 2.69 -5.09 -13.87
C ILE A 116 2.48 -3.60 -14.10
N ASN A 117 3.56 -2.81 -13.99
CA ASN A 117 3.57 -1.35 -14.11
C ASN A 117 2.75 -0.60 -13.05
N LYS A 118 2.33 -1.27 -11.99
CA LYS A 118 1.64 -0.64 -10.87
C LYS A 118 2.65 -0.07 -9.88
N ILE A 119 2.49 1.22 -9.57
CA ILE A 119 3.27 1.89 -8.53
C ILE A 119 2.47 1.90 -7.25
N SER A 120 3.09 1.46 -6.16
CA SER A 120 2.47 1.46 -4.83
C SER A 120 3.29 2.30 -3.87
N TYR A 121 2.62 3.09 -3.05
CA TYR A 121 3.21 3.83 -1.96
C TYR A 121 3.03 3.09 -0.64
N ILE A 122 3.92 3.38 0.32
CA ILE A 122 3.87 2.87 1.68
C ILE A 122 3.83 4.05 2.64
N LYS A 123 2.80 4.11 3.50
CA LYS A 123 2.59 5.19 4.47
C LYS A 123 1.93 4.67 5.75
N ARG A 124 1.97 5.47 6.81
CA ARG A 124 1.31 5.18 8.09
C ARG A 124 -0.04 5.89 8.16
N VAL A 125 -1.06 5.16 8.58
CA VAL A 125 -2.41 5.72 8.80
C VAL A 125 -2.39 6.64 10.02
N ILE A 126 -2.82 7.88 9.82
CA ILE A 126 -2.85 8.94 10.81
C ILE A 126 -4.29 9.34 11.15
N GLY A 127 -5.11 9.62 10.13
CA GLY A 127 -6.52 10.00 10.29
C GLY A 127 -7.46 8.91 9.79
N LEU A 128 -8.55 8.70 10.52
CA LEU A 128 -9.62 7.75 10.19
C LEU A 128 -10.86 8.52 9.71
N PRO A 129 -11.81 7.87 9.01
CA PRO A 129 -13.01 8.53 8.51
C PRO A 129 -13.77 9.29 9.61
N GLY A 130 -14.24 10.49 9.30
CA GLY A 130 -14.97 11.37 10.22
C GLY A 130 -14.12 12.18 11.17
N GLU A 131 -12.83 11.90 11.33
CA GLU A 131 -11.94 12.64 12.23
C GLU A 131 -11.50 13.97 11.63
N HIS A 132 -11.41 14.98 12.48
CA HIS A 132 -10.89 16.29 12.13
C HIS A 132 -9.37 16.30 12.30
N VAL A 133 -8.65 16.39 11.20
CA VAL A 133 -7.18 16.43 11.16
C VAL A 133 -6.72 17.88 11.03
N VAL A 134 -5.87 18.33 11.95
CA VAL A 134 -5.23 19.65 11.89
C VAL A 134 -3.72 19.48 12.02
N ILE A 135 -2.96 20.05 11.08
CA ILE A 135 -1.50 20.11 11.12
C ILE A 135 -1.09 21.55 11.35
N LYS A 136 -0.62 21.85 12.54
CA LYS A 136 -0.17 23.20 12.93
C LYS A 136 0.93 23.11 14.00
N ASP A 137 1.74 24.14 14.10
CA ASP A 137 2.82 24.28 15.10
C ASP A 137 3.77 23.06 15.13
N GLY A 138 3.97 22.44 13.96
CA GLY A 138 4.84 21.28 13.82
C GLY A 138 4.28 19.96 14.33
N LYS A 139 2.99 19.89 14.66
CA LYS A 139 2.30 18.75 15.26
C LYS A 139 1.03 18.39 14.52
N VAL A 140 0.57 17.17 14.75
CA VAL A 140 -0.71 16.67 14.25
C VAL A 140 -1.72 16.60 15.37
N TYR A 141 -2.89 17.13 15.10
CA TYR A 141 -4.04 17.10 15.99
C TYR A 141 -5.15 16.28 15.34
N ILE A 142 -5.80 15.45 16.13
CA ILE A 142 -7.00 14.71 15.75
C ILE A 142 -8.10 15.08 16.74
N ASP A 143 -9.22 15.60 16.22
CA ASP A 143 -10.35 16.07 17.02
C ASP A 143 -9.95 17.07 18.14
N GLY A 144 -8.94 17.90 17.83
CA GLY A 144 -8.41 18.92 18.73
C GLY A 144 -7.33 18.45 19.70
N GLU A 145 -7.03 17.15 19.78
CA GLU A 145 -6.00 16.59 20.64
C GLU A 145 -4.72 16.25 19.87
N ILE A 146 -3.56 16.55 20.47
CA ILE A 146 -2.24 16.20 19.89
C ILE A 146 -2.10 14.68 19.94
N ILE A 147 -1.78 14.06 18.80
CA ILE A 147 -1.49 12.61 18.78
C ILE A 147 -0.05 12.33 19.21
N ASP A 148 0.13 11.22 19.92
CA ASP A 148 1.47 10.70 20.24
C ASP A 148 2.04 9.95 19.04
N GLU A 149 3.26 10.33 18.64
CA GLU A 149 3.93 9.83 17.46
C GLU A 149 5.34 9.29 17.79
N PRO A 150 5.46 8.24 18.62
CA PRO A 150 6.73 7.72 19.11
C PRO A 150 7.64 7.15 18.02
N TYR A 151 7.09 6.86 16.83
CA TYR A 151 7.81 6.38 15.67
C TYR A 151 8.61 7.47 14.94
N LEU A 152 8.39 8.75 15.28
CA LEU A 152 9.16 9.86 14.71
C LEU A 152 10.52 10.00 15.43
N GLN A 153 11.50 10.51 14.70
CA GLN A 153 12.74 10.92 15.34
C GLN A 153 12.51 12.12 16.27
N SER A 154 13.28 12.18 17.34
CA SER A 154 13.23 13.33 18.25
C SER A 154 13.51 14.63 17.50
N GLY A 155 12.68 15.65 17.75
CA GLY A 155 12.80 16.96 17.13
C GLY A 155 12.24 17.07 15.69
N VAL A 156 11.59 16.02 15.17
CA VAL A 156 10.92 16.12 13.87
C VAL A 156 9.71 17.06 13.99
N VAL A 157 9.67 18.03 13.09
CA VAL A 157 8.56 18.95 12.92
C VAL A 157 7.70 18.47 11.76
N THR A 158 6.41 18.27 12.02
CA THR A 158 5.43 18.01 10.97
C THR A 158 4.90 19.31 10.43
N ASP A 159 5.46 19.76 9.31
CA ASP A 159 4.93 20.89 8.58
C ASP A 159 3.96 20.43 7.48
N ASN A 160 3.34 21.37 6.79
CA ASN A 160 2.53 21.07 5.61
C ASN A 160 3.40 20.72 4.38
N GLY A 161 4.72 20.82 4.49
CA GLY A 161 5.66 20.51 3.41
C GLY A 161 5.29 21.24 2.12
N LYS A 162 5.09 20.49 1.04
CA LYS A 162 4.57 20.99 -0.24
C LYS A 162 3.06 20.87 -0.34
N GLY A 163 2.38 20.41 0.70
CA GLY A 163 0.96 20.09 0.70
C GLY A 163 0.11 21.17 1.32
N TYR A 164 -1.18 21.10 1.02
CA TYR A 164 -2.19 22.05 1.45
C TYR A 164 -3.27 21.42 2.35
N CYS A 165 -3.21 20.08 2.53
CA CYS A 165 -4.19 19.36 3.34
C CYS A 165 -3.79 19.41 4.82
N THR A 166 -4.11 20.50 5.49
CA THR A 166 -3.65 20.77 6.86
C THR A 166 -4.78 21.02 7.88
N ASP A 167 -6.02 21.21 7.42
CA ASP A 167 -7.19 21.43 8.28
C ASP A 167 -8.44 20.94 7.54
N PHE A 168 -8.94 19.75 7.92
CA PHE A 168 -10.03 19.09 7.20
C PHE A 168 -10.62 17.93 8.00
N ILE A 169 -11.82 17.51 7.63
CA ILE A 169 -12.43 16.26 8.10
C ILE A 169 -12.10 15.16 7.10
N VAL A 170 -11.61 14.01 7.57
CA VAL A 170 -11.33 12.84 6.72
C VAL A 170 -12.64 12.32 6.14
N PRO A 171 -12.79 12.30 4.80
CA PRO A 171 -14.02 11.83 4.18
C PRO A 171 -14.33 10.37 4.50
N GLU A 172 -15.63 10.03 4.56
CA GLU A 172 -16.08 8.66 4.71
C GLU A 172 -15.51 7.74 3.62
N GLY A 173 -15.15 6.52 4.01
CA GLY A 173 -14.57 5.56 3.07
C GLY A 173 -13.12 5.85 2.67
N THR A 174 -12.45 6.80 3.35
CA THR A 174 -11.04 7.14 3.09
C THR A 174 -10.21 7.11 4.37
N VAL A 175 -8.89 7.15 4.24
CA VAL A 175 -7.95 7.36 5.35
C VAL A 175 -6.93 8.43 4.99
N PHE A 176 -6.43 9.12 6.02
CA PHE A 176 -5.31 10.04 5.89
C PHE A 176 -4.03 9.37 6.36
N ALA A 177 -3.01 9.29 5.51
CA ALA A 177 -1.77 8.60 5.80
C ALA A 177 -0.55 9.47 5.48
N MET A 178 0.47 9.39 6.34
CA MET A 178 1.71 10.15 6.18
C MET A 178 2.94 9.24 6.25
N GLY A 179 4.04 9.72 5.68
CA GLY A 179 5.33 9.10 5.89
C GLY A 179 5.94 9.45 7.24
N ASP A 180 6.67 8.54 7.84
CA ASP A 180 7.38 8.78 9.10
C ASP A 180 8.55 9.74 8.89
N ASN A 181 9.13 9.79 7.67
CA ASN A 181 10.05 10.85 7.27
C ASN A 181 9.29 12.09 6.79
N ARG A 182 8.78 12.87 7.72
CA ARG A 182 7.90 14.02 7.46
C ARG A 182 8.42 14.99 6.42
N ALA A 183 9.71 15.27 6.43
CA ALA A 183 10.34 16.21 5.50
C ALA A 183 10.55 15.66 4.09
N GLN A 184 10.70 14.33 3.94
CA GLN A 184 10.99 13.68 2.67
C GLN A 184 9.87 12.73 2.21
N SER A 185 8.63 13.04 2.57
CA SER A 185 7.47 12.23 2.17
C SER A 185 6.50 13.03 1.32
N THR A 186 6.22 12.52 0.12
CA THR A 186 5.02 12.89 -0.63
C THR A 186 3.90 11.97 -0.15
N ASP A 187 2.91 12.52 0.54
CA ASP A 187 1.85 11.78 1.21
C ASP A 187 0.52 12.53 1.17
N CYS A 188 -0.44 12.13 1.98
CA CYS A 188 -1.79 12.71 1.96
C CYS A 188 -1.83 14.22 2.22
N ARG A 189 -0.79 14.80 2.82
CA ARG A 189 -0.66 16.27 2.90
C ARG A 189 -0.63 16.92 1.52
N CYS A 190 -0.13 16.19 0.53
CA CYS A 190 0.03 16.66 -0.85
C CYS A 190 -1.12 16.25 -1.76
N PHE A 191 -1.50 14.97 -1.74
CA PHE A 191 -2.43 14.39 -2.71
C PHE A 191 -3.82 14.07 -2.14
N GLY A 192 -4.05 14.30 -0.84
CA GLY A 192 -5.35 14.06 -0.19
C GLY A 192 -5.53 12.67 0.38
N CYS A 193 -6.75 12.38 0.86
CA CYS A 193 -7.10 11.13 1.53
C CYS A 193 -7.20 9.95 0.56
N ILE A 194 -6.79 8.77 1.01
CA ILE A 194 -6.74 7.54 0.21
C ILE A 194 -8.06 6.79 0.36
N PRO A 195 -8.79 6.50 -0.74
CA PRO A 195 -9.95 5.61 -0.72
C PRO A 195 -9.57 4.22 -0.22
N LEU A 196 -10.43 3.60 0.60
CA LEU A 196 -10.19 2.26 1.15
C LEU A 196 -10.02 1.20 0.06
N GLU A 197 -10.69 1.36 -1.06
CA GLU A 197 -10.59 0.46 -2.22
C GLU A 197 -9.21 0.49 -2.90
N LYS A 198 -8.44 1.57 -2.71
CA LYS A 198 -7.08 1.72 -3.24
C LYS A 198 -6.01 1.17 -2.30
N ILE A 199 -6.40 0.76 -1.08
CA ILE A 199 -5.49 0.09 -0.14
C ILE A 199 -5.26 -1.35 -0.60
N GLU A 200 -4.00 -1.70 -0.77
CA GLU A 200 -3.58 -3.00 -1.31
C GLU A 200 -3.23 -4.00 -0.22
N SER A 201 -2.59 -3.53 0.84
CA SER A 201 -2.15 -4.39 1.93
C SER A 201 -1.77 -3.61 3.19
N LYS A 202 -1.58 -4.35 4.27
CA LYS A 202 -0.98 -3.89 5.50
C LYS A 202 0.39 -4.55 5.67
N VAL A 203 1.38 -3.78 6.10
CA VAL A 203 2.67 -4.34 6.48
C VAL A 203 2.49 -5.18 7.74
N TRP A 204 2.92 -6.42 7.68
CA TRP A 204 2.78 -7.35 8.82
C TRP A 204 4.08 -7.51 9.59
N ILE A 205 5.15 -7.91 8.90
CA ILE A 205 6.46 -8.13 9.50
C ILE A 205 7.58 -7.69 8.56
N ARG A 206 8.73 -7.36 9.14
CA ARG A 206 10.00 -7.22 8.44
C ARG A 206 10.67 -8.59 8.37
N ILE A 207 11.00 -9.04 7.16
CA ILE A 207 11.61 -10.35 6.93
C ILE A 207 13.12 -10.27 6.66
N TRP A 208 13.61 -9.10 6.31
CA TRP A 208 15.05 -8.85 6.09
C TRP A 208 15.41 -7.39 6.41
N PRO A 209 16.60 -7.11 6.96
CA PRO A 209 17.63 -8.06 7.34
C PRO A 209 17.28 -8.84 8.64
N LEU A 210 17.88 -10.03 8.83
CA LEU A 210 17.50 -10.95 9.90
C LEU A 210 17.75 -10.40 11.32
N ASN A 211 18.72 -9.48 11.49
CA ASN A 211 19.02 -8.84 12.78
C ASN A 211 17.89 -7.93 13.29
N VAL A 212 16.95 -7.54 12.44
CA VAL A 212 15.76 -6.74 12.78
C VAL A 212 14.46 -7.42 12.31
N PHE A 213 14.51 -8.76 12.17
CA PHE A 213 13.33 -9.56 11.83
C PHE A 213 12.25 -9.41 12.90
N GLY A 214 11.00 -9.25 12.49
CA GLY A 214 9.86 -9.22 13.39
C GLY A 214 8.79 -8.19 13.02
N LYS A 215 7.88 -7.97 13.96
CA LYS A 215 6.85 -6.95 13.84
C LYS A 215 7.48 -5.56 13.83
N ILE A 216 6.82 -4.64 13.15
CA ILE A 216 7.21 -3.24 13.12
C ILE A 216 6.43 -2.55 14.22
N ASP A 217 7.14 -1.89 15.12
CA ASP A 217 6.53 -1.15 16.22
C ASP A 217 5.68 0.02 15.71
N LYS A 218 4.58 0.27 16.41
CA LYS A 218 3.63 1.33 16.11
C LYS A 218 4.11 2.64 16.67
#